data_60b3df8abe62c8e26007fc9e749d075c
#
_entry.id   60b3df8abe62c8e26007fc9e749d075c
#
_cell.length_a   1.000
_cell.length_b   1.000
_cell.length_c   1.000
_cell.angle_alpha   90.00
_cell.angle_beta   90.00
_cell.angle_gamma   90.00
#
_symmetry.space_group_name_H-M   'P 1'
#
loop_
_entity.id
_entity.type
_entity.pdbx_description
1 polymer ?
#
loop_
_entity_poly.entity_id
_entity_poly.type
_entity_poly.pdbx_seq_one_letter_code
_entity_poly.pdbx_strand_id
1 'polypeptide(L)'
;PKEDADRALVKEINASLTEGRLPCPMAFKSALKLNIVPITVGVKADELGIKISNCQLGCFGKEKATHEELANMQPAPAVAEAIRASLVNVKIHCKTAWEVAGKLKVSRRKVGDTASKLNIKVSDCQLGCF
;
A
#
# COMPACT_ATOMS: atom_id res chain seq x y z
N PRO A 1 24.26 -9.47 14.55
CA PRO A 1 24.46 -8.05 14.82
C PRO A 1 23.50 -7.19 13.98
N LYS A 2 23.15 -6.05 14.50
CA LYS A 2 22.26 -5.10 13.83
C LYS A 2 22.80 -4.66 12.45
N GLU A 3 24.11 -4.52 12.32
CA GLU A 3 24.76 -4.14 11.06
C GLU A 3 24.55 -5.18 9.97
N ASP A 4 24.61 -6.47 10.31
CA ASP A 4 24.40 -7.55 9.33
C ASP A 4 22.95 -7.59 8.85
N ALA A 5 21.99 -7.36 9.76
CA ALA A 5 20.59 -7.28 9.40
C ALA A 5 20.33 -6.08 8.49
N ASP A 6 20.97 -4.94 8.77
CA ASP A 6 20.86 -3.73 7.95
C ASP A 6 21.42 -3.96 6.53
N ARG A 7 22.57 -4.60 6.42
CA ARG A 7 23.20 -4.95 5.13
C ARG A 7 22.32 -5.90 4.32
N ALA A 8 21.72 -6.89 4.99
CA ALA A 8 20.82 -7.84 4.34
C ALA A 8 19.59 -7.13 3.79
N LEU A 9 19.05 -6.16 4.55
CA LEU A 9 17.91 -5.37 4.12
C LEU A 9 18.25 -4.50 2.91
N VAL A 10 19.38 -3.79 2.93
CA VAL A 10 19.84 -2.96 1.81
C VAL A 10 20.02 -3.81 0.56
N LYS A 11 20.65 -4.98 0.69
CA LYS A 11 20.86 -5.90 -0.42
C LYS A 11 19.53 -6.37 -1.02
N GLU A 12 18.59 -6.74 -0.17
CA GLU A 12 17.27 -7.22 -0.60
C GLU A 12 16.48 -6.12 -1.32
N ILE A 13 16.51 -4.90 -0.81
CA ILE A 13 15.86 -3.75 -1.44
C ILE A 13 16.45 -3.53 -2.83
N ASN A 14 17.76 -3.47 -2.95
CA ASN A 14 18.43 -3.24 -4.24
C ASN A 14 18.15 -4.36 -5.24
N ALA A 15 18.04 -5.60 -4.78
CA ALA A 15 17.72 -6.75 -5.64
C ALA A 15 16.24 -6.74 -6.09
N SER A 16 15.39 -5.99 -5.42
CA SER A 16 13.95 -5.97 -5.67
C SER A 16 13.48 -4.74 -6.47
N LEU A 17 14.40 -3.88 -6.89
CA LEU A 17 14.05 -2.67 -7.62
C LEU A 17 13.54 -2.97 -9.03
N THR A 18 12.55 -2.20 -9.46
CA THR A 18 12.06 -2.19 -10.82
C THR A 18 12.12 -0.75 -11.33
N GLU A 19 12.92 -0.51 -12.37
CA GLU A 19 13.13 0.82 -12.93
C GLU A 19 13.60 1.83 -11.87
N GLY A 20 14.45 1.39 -10.95
CA GLY A 20 15.01 2.23 -9.89
C GLY A 20 14.06 2.52 -8.73
N ARG A 21 12.89 1.88 -8.69
CA ARG A 21 11.89 2.04 -7.64
C ARG A 21 11.58 0.70 -6.99
N LEU A 22 11.10 0.75 -5.76
CA LEU A 22 10.70 -0.46 -5.03
C LEU A 22 9.17 -0.61 -5.08
N PRO A 23 8.65 -1.59 -5.86
CA PRO A 23 7.20 -1.82 -5.88
C PRO A 23 6.68 -2.24 -4.50
N CYS A 24 5.50 -1.73 -4.12
CA CYS A 24 4.88 -2.06 -2.83
C CYS A 24 4.81 -3.58 -2.59
N PRO A 25 4.36 -4.43 -3.54
CA PRO A 25 4.36 -5.88 -3.33
C PRO A 25 5.74 -6.45 -3.04
N MET A 26 6.79 -5.93 -3.68
CA MET A 26 8.15 -6.38 -3.46
C MET A 26 8.67 -5.97 -2.08
N ALA A 27 8.28 -4.78 -1.59
CA ALA A 27 8.63 -4.34 -0.24
C ALA A 27 8.04 -5.27 0.81
N PHE A 28 6.79 -5.70 0.65
CA PHE A 28 6.16 -6.67 1.56
C PHE A 28 6.82 -8.05 1.47
N LYS A 29 7.19 -8.46 0.28
CA LYS A 29 7.93 -9.71 0.07
C LYS A 29 9.28 -9.69 0.82
N SER A 30 10.00 -8.57 0.71
CA SER A 30 11.28 -8.39 1.39
C SER A 30 11.12 -8.43 2.91
N ALA A 31 10.08 -7.77 3.42
CA ALA A 31 9.77 -7.78 4.86
C ALA A 31 9.49 -9.21 5.34
N LEU A 32 8.70 -9.97 4.60
CA LEU A 32 8.38 -11.34 4.95
C LEU A 32 9.63 -12.23 4.90
N LYS A 33 10.44 -12.11 3.85
CA LYS A 33 11.67 -12.89 3.67
C LYS A 33 12.66 -12.67 4.81
N LEU A 34 12.80 -11.43 5.28
CA LEU A 34 13.73 -11.06 6.34
C LEU A 34 13.11 -11.10 7.73
N ASN A 35 11.83 -11.45 7.82
CA ASN A 35 11.07 -11.52 9.07
C ASN A 35 11.11 -10.21 9.86
N ILE A 36 10.85 -9.10 9.16
CA ILE A 36 10.77 -7.76 9.75
C ILE A 36 9.43 -7.11 9.40
N VAL A 37 9.06 -6.07 10.15
CA VAL A 37 7.81 -5.35 9.87
C VAL A 37 7.93 -4.48 8.61
N PRO A 38 6.85 -4.35 7.82
CA PRO A 38 6.91 -3.60 6.54
C PRO A 38 7.41 -2.17 6.65
N ILE A 39 7.06 -1.45 7.72
CA ILE A 39 7.50 -0.06 7.89
C ILE A 39 9.04 0.05 7.91
N THR A 40 9.73 -0.97 8.43
CA THR A 40 11.20 -0.98 8.46
C THR A 40 11.76 -0.97 7.04
N VAL A 41 11.15 -1.70 6.11
CA VAL A 41 11.56 -1.68 4.70
C VAL A 41 11.32 -0.29 4.10
N GLY A 42 10.16 0.30 4.35
CA GLY A 42 9.83 1.64 3.85
C GLY A 42 10.77 2.72 4.35
N VAL A 43 11.09 2.70 5.64
CA VAL A 43 12.04 3.65 6.25
C VAL A 43 13.43 3.50 5.62
N LYS A 44 13.91 2.28 5.44
CA LYS A 44 15.21 2.04 4.83
C LYS A 44 15.25 2.50 3.38
N ALA A 45 14.20 2.23 2.60
CA ALA A 45 14.09 2.70 1.22
C ALA A 45 14.16 4.23 1.17
N ASP A 46 13.47 4.91 2.08
CA ASP A 46 13.48 6.36 2.17
C ASP A 46 14.89 6.89 2.48
N GLU A 47 15.60 6.27 3.43
CA GLU A 47 16.99 6.61 3.74
C GLU A 47 17.92 6.47 2.53
N LEU A 48 17.65 5.48 1.67
CA LEU A 48 18.43 5.24 0.47
C LEU A 48 18.01 6.10 -0.72
N GLY A 49 17.01 6.96 -0.54
CA GLY A 49 16.48 7.80 -1.61
C GLY A 49 15.68 7.00 -2.65
N ILE A 50 15.21 5.82 -2.30
CA ILE A 50 14.45 4.94 -3.19
C ILE A 50 12.96 5.14 -2.96
N LYS A 51 12.21 5.42 -4.02
CA LYS A 51 10.77 5.63 -3.93
C LYS A 51 10.00 4.32 -4.07
N ILE A 52 8.92 4.21 -3.30
CA ILE A 52 7.99 3.09 -3.41
C ILE A 52 7.08 3.33 -4.61
N SER A 53 6.80 2.29 -5.38
CA SER A 53 5.88 2.35 -6.52
C SER A 53 4.80 1.26 -6.40
N ASN A 54 3.83 1.28 -7.32
CA ASN A 54 2.79 0.24 -7.44
C ASN A 54 2.03 0.00 -6.13
N CYS A 55 1.50 1.07 -5.53
CA CYS A 55 0.64 0.95 -4.34
C CYS A 55 -0.50 -0.02 -4.63
N GLN A 56 -0.67 -1.03 -3.78
CA GLN A 56 -1.69 -2.07 -3.99
C GLN A 56 -3.12 -1.56 -3.87
N LEU A 57 -3.31 -0.42 -3.21
CA LEU A 57 -4.61 0.25 -3.11
C LEU A 57 -4.82 1.28 -4.23
N GLY A 58 -3.80 1.52 -5.05
CA GLY A 58 -3.89 2.52 -6.11
C GLY A 58 -3.90 3.95 -5.61
N CYS A 59 -3.24 4.24 -4.49
CA CYS A 59 -3.24 5.59 -3.90
C CYS A 59 -2.35 6.59 -4.64
N PHE A 60 -1.33 6.11 -5.34
CA PHE A 60 -0.39 6.96 -6.04
C PHE A 60 0.24 6.23 -7.23
N GLY A 61 0.93 7.00 -8.07
CA GLY A 61 1.65 6.47 -9.22
C GLY A 61 0.73 6.09 -10.38
N LYS A 62 1.24 5.25 -11.27
CA LYS A 62 0.52 4.81 -12.47
C LYS A 62 -0.74 3.99 -12.15
N GLU A 63 -0.79 3.41 -10.96
CA GLU A 63 -1.90 2.57 -10.52
C GLU A 63 -3.09 3.36 -10.00
N LYS A 64 -2.93 4.66 -9.77
CA LYS A 64 -4.03 5.51 -9.29
C LYS A 64 -5.09 5.67 -10.37
N ALA A 65 -6.35 5.43 -10.01
CA ALA A 65 -7.47 5.61 -10.92
C ALA A 65 -7.62 7.08 -11.32
N THR A 66 -7.91 7.32 -12.59
CA THR A 66 -8.15 8.65 -13.11
C THR A 66 -9.55 9.14 -12.72
N HIS A 67 -9.80 10.47 -12.85
CA HIS A 67 -11.14 11.03 -12.61
C HIS A 67 -12.19 10.39 -13.53
N GLU A 68 -11.82 10.10 -14.78
CA GLU A 68 -12.71 9.46 -15.74
C GLU A 68 -13.05 8.01 -15.31
N GLU A 69 -12.04 7.25 -14.90
CA GLU A 69 -12.25 5.89 -14.41
C GLU A 69 -13.16 5.88 -13.19
N LEU A 70 -12.95 6.81 -12.26
CA LEU A 70 -13.79 6.94 -11.06
C LEU A 70 -15.20 7.39 -11.39
N ALA A 71 -15.38 8.28 -12.37
CA ALA A 71 -16.71 8.74 -12.79
C ALA A 71 -17.55 7.60 -13.33
N ASN A 72 -16.92 6.65 -14.04
CA ASN A 72 -17.59 5.49 -14.63
C ASN A 72 -17.69 4.30 -13.67
N MET A 73 -17.06 4.38 -12.50
CA MET A 73 -17.04 3.31 -11.52
C MET A 73 -18.34 3.27 -10.70
N GLN A 74 -18.89 2.07 -10.53
CA GLN A 74 -20.02 1.83 -9.65
C GLN A 74 -19.49 1.13 -8.38
N PRO A 75 -19.48 1.82 -7.22
CA PRO A 75 -18.99 1.18 -5.99
C PRO A 75 -19.89 0.00 -5.61
N ALA A 76 -19.29 -1.15 -5.29
CA ALA A 76 -20.04 -2.28 -4.75
C ALA A 76 -20.57 -1.89 -3.36
N PRO A 77 -21.88 -2.02 -3.09
CA PRO A 77 -22.44 -1.59 -1.79
C PRO A 77 -21.75 -2.22 -0.58
N ALA A 78 -21.39 -3.51 -0.66
CA ALA A 78 -20.72 -4.21 0.43
C ALA A 78 -19.35 -3.62 0.73
N VAL A 79 -18.58 -3.27 -0.31
CA VAL A 79 -17.25 -2.65 -0.15
C VAL A 79 -17.39 -1.25 0.44
N ALA A 80 -18.32 -0.44 -0.09
CA ALA A 80 -18.57 0.92 0.40
C ALA A 80 -18.97 0.91 1.87
N GLU A 81 -19.87 0.02 2.25
CA GLU A 81 -20.34 -0.11 3.64
C GLU A 81 -19.20 -0.53 4.57
N ALA A 82 -18.40 -1.52 4.17
CA ALA A 82 -17.27 -1.98 4.97
C ALA A 82 -16.24 -0.88 5.17
N ILE A 83 -15.95 -0.07 4.14
CA ILE A 83 -15.05 1.07 4.25
C ILE A 83 -15.59 2.09 5.25
N ARG A 84 -16.86 2.47 5.13
CA ARG A 84 -17.49 3.45 6.03
C ARG A 84 -17.51 2.98 7.48
N ALA A 85 -17.70 1.68 7.69
CA ALA A 85 -17.70 1.10 9.03
C ALA A 85 -16.30 1.04 9.66
N SER A 86 -15.26 1.21 8.87
CA SER A 86 -13.86 1.03 9.28
C SER A 86 -13.08 2.35 9.38
N LEU A 87 -13.75 3.49 9.28
CA LEU A 87 -13.09 4.80 9.29
C LEU A 87 -12.53 5.16 10.67
N VAL A 88 -11.34 5.79 10.66
CA VAL A 88 -10.75 6.40 11.84
C VAL A 88 -10.46 7.86 11.45
N ASN A 89 -11.05 8.81 12.15
CA ASN A 89 -10.94 10.24 11.84
C ASN A 89 -11.29 10.53 10.37
N VAL A 90 -12.38 9.98 9.86
CA VAL A 90 -12.90 10.07 8.50
C VAL A 90 -11.96 9.55 7.40
N LYS A 91 -10.95 8.75 7.78
CA LYS A 91 -9.99 8.12 6.85
C LYS A 91 -9.95 6.62 7.10
N ILE A 92 -9.49 5.86 6.12
CA ILE A 92 -9.26 4.41 6.28
C ILE A 92 -7.76 4.15 6.26
N HIS A 93 -7.26 3.37 7.24
CA HIS A 93 -5.86 2.99 7.29
C HIS A 93 -5.56 1.95 6.21
N CYS A 94 -4.36 2.00 5.64
CA CYS A 94 -3.91 1.04 4.62
C CYS A 94 -4.11 -0.41 5.08
N LYS A 95 -3.68 -0.73 6.30
CA LYS A 95 -3.86 -2.08 6.86
C LYS A 95 -5.32 -2.48 6.93
N THR A 96 -6.20 -1.58 7.36
CA THR A 96 -7.64 -1.82 7.46
C THR A 96 -8.26 -2.05 6.09
N ALA A 97 -7.84 -1.27 5.08
CA ALA A 97 -8.28 -1.45 3.70
C ALA A 97 -7.90 -2.85 3.17
N TRP A 98 -6.71 -3.35 3.52
CA TRP A 98 -6.29 -4.70 3.15
C TRP A 98 -7.16 -5.75 3.83
N GLU A 99 -7.52 -5.54 5.10
CA GLU A 99 -8.42 -6.44 5.84
C GLU A 99 -9.80 -6.50 5.19
N VAL A 100 -10.34 -5.34 4.76
CA VAL A 100 -11.61 -5.29 4.03
C VAL A 100 -11.52 -6.10 2.73
N ALA A 101 -10.44 -5.92 1.97
CA ALA A 101 -10.24 -6.66 0.73
C ALA A 101 -10.23 -8.18 0.97
N GLY A 102 -9.50 -8.63 1.99
CA GLY A 102 -9.44 -10.05 2.34
C GLY A 102 -10.79 -10.61 2.81
N LYS A 103 -11.49 -9.86 3.65
CA LYS A 103 -12.79 -10.26 4.20
C LYS A 103 -13.85 -10.40 3.12
N LEU A 104 -13.89 -9.47 2.17
CA LEU A 104 -14.88 -9.47 1.09
C LEU A 104 -14.40 -10.19 -0.16
N LYS A 105 -13.17 -10.71 -0.15
CA LYS A 105 -12.56 -11.44 -1.29
C LYS A 105 -12.54 -10.60 -2.57
N VAL A 106 -12.21 -9.32 -2.43
CA VAL A 106 -12.01 -8.40 -3.56
C VAL A 106 -10.56 -7.95 -3.60
N SER A 107 -10.12 -7.37 -4.72
CA SER A 107 -8.75 -6.88 -4.84
C SER A 107 -8.53 -5.67 -3.93
N ARG A 108 -7.30 -5.49 -3.46
CA ARG A 108 -6.92 -4.32 -2.67
C ARG A 108 -7.14 -3.04 -3.46
N ARG A 109 -6.84 -3.04 -4.74
CA ARG A 109 -7.07 -1.91 -5.62
C ARG A 109 -8.54 -1.53 -5.67
N LYS A 110 -9.44 -2.51 -5.73
CA LYS A 110 -10.88 -2.24 -5.73
C LYS A 110 -11.32 -1.49 -4.47
N VAL A 111 -10.76 -1.85 -3.31
CA VAL A 111 -11.03 -1.14 -2.06
C VAL A 111 -10.50 0.28 -2.14
N GLY A 112 -9.27 0.47 -2.62
CA GLY A 112 -8.67 1.80 -2.78
C GLY A 112 -9.44 2.68 -3.75
N ASP A 113 -9.83 2.14 -4.90
CA ASP A 113 -10.61 2.89 -5.91
C ASP A 113 -12.00 3.25 -5.37
N THR A 114 -12.64 2.33 -4.62
CA THR A 114 -13.93 2.60 -3.99
C THR A 114 -13.81 3.73 -2.97
N ALA A 115 -12.76 3.71 -2.13
CA ALA A 115 -12.50 4.78 -1.18
C ALA A 115 -12.33 6.12 -1.90
N SER A 116 -11.57 6.15 -3.01
CA SER A 116 -11.38 7.34 -3.82
C SER A 116 -12.70 7.84 -4.39
N LYS A 117 -13.56 6.96 -4.88
CA LYS A 117 -14.89 7.30 -5.40
C LYS A 117 -15.78 7.94 -4.33
N LEU A 118 -15.64 7.49 -3.09
CA LEU A 118 -16.40 8.00 -1.95
C LEU A 118 -15.75 9.24 -1.32
N ASN A 119 -14.65 9.73 -1.88
CA ASN A 119 -13.83 10.84 -1.33
C ASN A 119 -13.29 10.52 0.07
N ILE A 120 -13.01 9.26 0.33
CA ILE A 120 -12.40 8.80 1.59
C ILE A 120 -10.91 8.58 1.33
N LYS A 121 -10.06 9.24 2.11
CA LYS A 121 -8.61 9.10 1.97
C LYS A 121 -8.10 7.87 2.71
N VAL A 122 -7.12 7.21 2.11
CA VAL A 122 -6.35 6.16 2.77
C VAL A 122 -5.22 6.85 3.54
N SER A 123 -5.01 6.43 4.79
CA SER A 123 -3.95 6.96 5.64
C SER A 123 -3.09 5.83 6.21
N ASP A 124 -2.03 6.20 6.93
CA ASP A 124 -1.15 5.26 7.63
C ASP A 124 -0.68 4.11 6.74
N CYS A 125 -0.02 4.45 5.64
CA CYS A 125 0.62 3.48 4.75
C CYS A 125 1.52 2.55 5.57
N GLN A 126 1.39 1.25 5.35
CA GLN A 126 2.19 0.25 6.08
C GLN A 126 3.69 0.36 5.81
N LEU A 127 4.08 1.02 4.71
CA LEU A 127 5.48 1.28 4.36
C LEU A 127 5.90 2.71 4.72
N GLY A 128 5.01 3.51 5.26
CA GLY A 128 5.32 4.87 5.67
C GLY A 128 5.35 5.90 4.54
N CYS A 129 4.68 5.64 3.40
CA CYS A 129 4.65 6.58 2.28
C CYS A 129 3.78 7.82 2.58
N PHE A 130 2.83 7.67 3.47
CA PHE A 130 1.93 8.76 3.89
C PHE A 130 1.29 8.46 5.23
#